data_1a405f120b44354417bd18f9a6f35357
#
_entry.id   1a405f120b44354417bd18f9a6f35357
#
_cell.length_a   1.000
_cell.length_b   1.000
_cell.length_c   1.000
_cell.angle_alpha   90.00
_cell.angle_beta   90.00
_cell.angle_gamma   90.00
#
_symmetry.space_group_name_H-M   'P 1'
#
loop_
_entity.id
_entity.type
_entity.pdbx_description
1 polymer ?
#
loop_
_entity_poly.entity_id
_entity_poly.type
_entity_poly.pdbx_seq_one_letter_code
_entity_poly.pdbx_strand_id
1 'polypeptide(L)'
;MLLNHGSEDATLDAVTFEGLTRGLDILGPLALRIGDYVGPGQAAGVIRGYPPQHTRGDARPVSGFVVHPYRNRDEAVELLIGFRPRRAGAFSYRSLAVHYHVGAHGYVARYPISLTICAPFAAYTAE
;
A
#
# COMPACT_ATOMS: atom_id res chain seq x y z
N MET A 1 3.58 -5.23 4.77
CA MET A 1 4.61 -5.75 3.88
C MET A 1 4.12 -7.03 3.24
N LEU A 2 4.30 -7.18 1.95
CA LEU A 2 3.86 -8.37 1.21
C LEU A 2 5.03 -9.34 1.05
N LEU A 3 4.79 -10.59 1.38
CA LEU A 3 5.75 -11.68 1.23
C LEU A 3 5.12 -12.80 0.41
N ASN A 4 5.84 -13.26 -0.59
CA ASN A 4 5.39 -14.41 -1.38
C ASN A 4 6.01 -15.69 -0.83
N HIS A 5 5.23 -16.48 -0.12
CA HIS A 5 5.69 -17.74 0.45
C HIS A 5 5.57 -18.94 -0.50
N GLY A 6 5.13 -18.69 -1.73
CA GLY A 6 5.06 -19.73 -2.76
C GLY A 6 6.41 -19.96 -3.43
N SER A 7 6.41 -20.85 -4.41
CA SER A 7 7.59 -21.19 -5.19
C SER A 7 7.66 -20.48 -6.55
N GLU A 8 6.59 -19.79 -6.93
CA GLU A 8 6.49 -19.09 -8.22
C GLU A 8 6.25 -17.61 -8.00
N ASP A 9 6.56 -16.80 -9.00
CA ASP A 9 6.27 -15.37 -8.98
C ASP A 9 4.77 -15.13 -8.87
N ALA A 10 4.40 -14.12 -8.08
CA ALA A 10 3.04 -13.61 -8.01
C ALA A 10 3.01 -12.22 -8.64
N THR A 11 2.02 -11.96 -9.49
CA THR A 11 1.85 -10.65 -10.11
C THR A 11 0.67 -9.94 -9.48
N LEU A 12 0.91 -8.74 -8.97
CA LEU A 12 -0.15 -7.94 -8.35
C LEU A 12 -1.06 -7.37 -9.43
N ASP A 13 -2.36 -7.38 -9.16
CA ASP A 13 -3.37 -6.85 -10.08
C ASP A 13 -3.96 -5.55 -9.55
N ALA A 14 -4.42 -5.54 -8.30
CA ALA A 14 -5.10 -4.39 -7.72
C ALA A 14 -5.10 -4.48 -6.19
N VAL A 15 -5.36 -3.34 -5.55
CA VAL A 15 -5.65 -3.25 -4.13
C VAL A 15 -7.03 -2.61 -3.99
N THR A 16 -7.91 -3.25 -3.23
CA THR A 16 -9.25 -2.73 -2.97
C THR A 16 -9.47 -2.58 -1.47
N PHE A 17 -10.48 -1.79 -1.10
CA PHE A 17 -10.76 -1.44 0.30
C PHE A 17 -12.22 -1.77 0.62
N GLU A 18 -12.45 -2.33 1.80
CA GLU A 18 -13.80 -2.59 2.30
C GLU A 18 -14.16 -1.58 3.38
N GLY A 19 -15.40 -1.12 3.35
CA GLY A 19 -15.90 -0.18 4.35
C GLY A 19 -15.30 1.21 4.25
N LEU A 20 -14.91 1.61 3.04
CA LEU A 20 -14.31 2.92 2.81
C LEU A 20 -15.32 4.03 3.04
N THR A 21 -14.98 4.99 3.88
CA THR A 21 -15.82 6.16 4.13
C THR A 21 -15.93 7.03 2.87
N ARG A 22 -17.14 7.45 2.55
CA ARG A 22 -17.38 8.35 1.42
C ARG A 22 -16.63 9.65 1.63
N GLY A 23 -16.01 10.15 0.58
CA GLY A 23 -15.27 11.41 0.60
C GLY A 23 -13.76 11.25 0.82
N LEU A 24 -13.29 10.01 0.92
CA LEU A 24 -11.86 9.72 0.95
C LEU A 24 -11.45 9.15 -0.40
N ASP A 25 -10.61 9.88 -1.13
CA ASP A 25 -10.05 9.37 -2.38
C ASP A 25 -8.81 8.53 -2.08
N ILE A 26 -8.74 7.39 -2.74
CA ILE A 26 -7.54 6.55 -2.72
C ILE A 26 -6.71 6.93 -3.93
N LEU A 27 -5.47 7.34 -3.68
CA LEU A 27 -4.53 7.66 -4.75
C LEU A 27 -3.81 6.38 -5.16
N GLY A 28 -3.64 6.20 -6.46
CA GLY A 28 -3.18 4.96 -7.08
C GLY A 28 -2.12 4.21 -6.27
N PRO A 29 -2.39 3.00 -5.79
CA PRO A 29 -1.43 2.24 -5.00
C PRO A 29 -0.14 1.98 -5.77
N LEU A 30 0.98 2.15 -5.06
CA LEU A 30 2.31 1.87 -5.58
C LEU A 30 2.91 0.71 -4.78
N ALA A 31 3.83 0.02 -5.40
CA ALA A 31 4.60 -1.06 -4.78
C ALA A 31 6.08 -0.72 -4.81
N LEU A 32 6.78 -1.07 -3.74
CA LEU A 32 8.21 -0.84 -3.59
C LEU A 32 8.86 -2.13 -3.11
N ARG A 33 9.78 -2.66 -3.92
CA ARG A 33 10.59 -3.81 -3.48
C ARG A 33 11.70 -3.31 -2.57
N ILE A 34 11.84 -3.92 -1.40
CA ILE A 34 12.79 -3.45 -0.39
C ILE A 34 14.23 -3.47 -0.93
N GLY A 35 14.60 -4.50 -1.70
CA GLY A 35 15.92 -4.59 -2.30
C GLY A 35 16.24 -3.49 -3.30
N ASP A 36 15.22 -2.89 -3.90
CA ASP A 36 15.37 -1.79 -4.86
C ASP A 36 15.42 -0.42 -4.17
N TYR A 37 15.05 -0.37 -2.90
CA TYR A 37 14.97 0.89 -2.18
C TYR A 37 16.36 1.33 -1.69
N VAL A 38 16.79 2.49 -2.17
CA VAL A 38 18.09 3.08 -1.80
C VAL A 38 17.95 4.34 -0.94
N GLY A 39 16.73 4.75 -0.62
CA GLY A 39 16.50 5.92 0.19
C GLY A 39 16.79 5.70 1.67
N PRO A 40 16.89 6.78 2.44
CA PRO A 40 17.11 6.70 3.87
C PRO A 40 15.84 6.33 4.63
N GLY A 41 16.00 5.74 5.80
CA GLY A 41 14.93 5.59 6.76
C GLY A 41 13.99 4.45 6.51
N GLN A 42 12.84 4.56 7.13
CA GLN A 42 11.81 3.55 7.20
C GLN A 42 10.60 3.95 6.38
N ALA A 43 10.09 3.05 5.57
CA ALA A 43 8.93 3.33 4.75
C ALA A 43 7.60 3.08 5.47
N ALA A 44 7.61 2.42 6.63
CA ALA A 44 6.39 2.14 7.37
C ALA A 44 5.87 3.38 8.11
N GLY A 45 4.55 3.50 8.16
CA GLY A 45 3.87 4.58 8.88
C GLY A 45 3.09 5.50 7.97
N VAL A 46 2.55 6.55 8.57
CA VAL A 46 1.76 7.55 7.86
C VAL A 46 2.58 8.82 7.73
N ILE A 47 2.75 9.28 6.51
CA ILE A 47 3.52 10.51 6.23
C ILE A 47 2.71 11.42 5.32
N ARG A 48 3.05 12.71 5.34
CA ARG A 48 2.44 13.70 4.46
C ARG A 48 3.01 13.61 3.06
N GLY A 49 2.14 13.82 2.11
CA GLY A 49 2.50 13.85 0.70
C GLY A 49 2.52 12.47 0.07
N TYR A 50 2.06 12.43 -1.17
CA TYR A 50 1.98 11.19 -1.91
C TYR A 50 2.29 11.44 -3.39
N PRO A 51 3.15 10.63 -3.99
CA PRO A 51 3.96 9.57 -3.36
C PRO A 51 5.04 10.16 -2.45
N PRO A 52 5.51 9.39 -1.45
CA PRO A 52 6.61 9.86 -0.61
C PRO A 52 7.82 10.22 -1.45
N GLN A 53 8.39 11.38 -1.20
CA GLN A 53 9.46 11.92 -2.04
C GLN A 53 10.67 10.99 -2.14
N HIS A 54 11.03 10.36 -1.04
CA HIS A 54 12.18 9.46 -0.99
C HIS A 54 11.97 8.12 -1.73
N THR A 55 10.74 7.80 -2.13
CA THR A 55 10.43 6.55 -2.85
C THR A 55 10.16 6.75 -4.34
N ARG A 56 10.16 8.00 -4.82
CA ARG A 56 9.69 8.32 -6.18
C ARG A 56 10.44 7.59 -7.28
N GLY A 57 11.72 7.35 -7.10
CA GLY A 57 12.54 6.67 -8.11
C GLY A 57 12.33 5.15 -8.14
N ASP A 58 11.87 4.57 -7.05
CA ASP A 58 11.87 3.12 -6.85
C ASP A 58 10.47 2.50 -6.86
N ALA A 59 9.45 3.29 -6.46
CA ALA A 59 8.09 2.81 -6.42
C ALA A 59 7.48 2.72 -7.82
N ARG A 60 6.66 1.69 -8.03
CA ARG A 60 5.98 1.44 -9.31
C ARG A 60 4.50 1.17 -9.06
N PRO A 61 3.64 1.35 -10.07
CA PRO A 61 2.24 0.97 -9.93
C PRO A 61 2.07 -0.47 -9.50
N VAL A 62 1.05 -0.73 -8.69
CA VAL A 62 0.74 -2.08 -8.23
C VAL A 62 0.39 -3.00 -9.39
N SER A 63 -0.40 -2.52 -10.34
CA SER A 63 -0.83 -3.35 -11.47
C SER A 63 0.38 -3.84 -12.29
N GLY A 64 0.55 -5.14 -12.32
CA GLY A 64 1.66 -5.77 -13.04
C GLY A 64 2.95 -5.92 -12.23
N PHE A 65 2.95 -5.50 -10.98
CA PHE A 65 4.15 -5.61 -10.13
C PHE A 65 4.38 -7.06 -9.71
N VAL A 66 5.59 -7.56 -9.92
CA VAL A 66 5.94 -8.95 -9.62
C VAL A 66 6.55 -9.07 -8.23
N VAL A 67 6.00 -9.99 -7.45
CA VAL A 67 6.51 -10.34 -6.12
C VAL A 67 7.17 -11.71 -6.22
N HIS A 68 8.50 -11.72 -6.13
CA HIS A 68 9.26 -12.97 -6.22
C HIS A 68 9.10 -13.81 -4.95
N PRO A 69 9.31 -15.14 -5.02
CA PRO A 69 9.34 -15.97 -3.82
C PRO A 69 10.29 -15.40 -2.77
N TYR A 70 9.82 -15.38 -1.52
CA TYR A 70 10.58 -14.80 -0.42
C TYR A 70 11.77 -15.68 -0.05
N ARG A 71 12.96 -15.18 -0.26
CA ARG A 71 14.21 -15.83 0.11
C ARG A 71 14.96 -15.04 1.17
N ASN A 72 14.82 -13.71 1.10
CA ASN A 72 15.43 -12.79 2.04
C ASN A 72 14.64 -11.48 2.01
N ARG A 73 14.97 -10.55 2.88
CA ARG A 73 14.25 -9.30 3.05
C ARG A 73 14.17 -8.47 1.77
N ASP A 74 15.15 -8.57 0.88
CA ASP A 74 15.17 -7.77 -0.35
C ASP A 74 13.98 -8.10 -1.27
N GLU A 75 13.40 -9.28 -1.12
CA GLU A 75 12.23 -9.68 -1.92
C GLU A 75 10.90 -9.21 -1.34
N ALA A 76 10.90 -8.65 -0.15
CA ALA A 76 9.68 -8.11 0.44
C ALA A 76 9.21 -6.86 -0.31
N VAL A 77 7.90 -6.67 -0.38
CA VAL A 77 7.29 -5.56 -1.09
C VAL A 77 6.43 -4.74 -0.13
N GLU A 78 6.62 -3.43 -0.13
CA GLU A 78 5.76 -2.50 0.58
C GLU A 78 4.72 -1.91 -0.35
N LEU A 79 3.51 -1.75 0.18
CA LEU A 79 2.46 -1.02 -0.52
C LEU A 79 2.44 0.42 -0.02
N LEU A 80 2.41 1.35 -0.96
CA LEU A 80 2.29 2.77 -0.71
C LEU A 80 0.90 3.21 -1.18
N ILE A 81 0.10 3.67 -0.24
CA ILE A 81 -1.29 4.03 -0.52
C ILE A 81 -1.49 5.48 -0.13
N GLY A 82 -1.97 6.27 -1.09
CA GLY A 82 -2.27 7.68 -0.86
C GLY A 82 -3.73 7.88 -0.50
N PHE A 83 -3.99 8.83 0.39
CA PHE A 83 -5.33 9.19 0.81
C PHE A 83 -5.52 10.69 0.66
N ARG A 84 -6.63 11.08 0.06
CA ARG A 84 -6.98 12.49 -0.09
C ARG A 84 -8.41 12.73 0.39
N PRO A 85 -8.60 13.26 1.62
CA PRO A 85 -9.92 13.64 2.09
C PRO A 85 -10.45 14.82 1.28
N ARG A 86 -11.74 14.74 0.89
CA ARG A 86 -12.40 15.83 0.15
C ARG A 86 -13.00 16.89 1.05
N ARG A 87 -13.10 16.60 2.35
CA ARG A 87 -13.68 17.50 3.35
C ARG A 87 -13.05 17.25 4.70
N ALA A 88 -13.31 18.10 5.67
CA ALA A 88 -12.92 17.84 7.05
C ALA A 88 -13.75 16.69 7.63
N GLY A 89 -13.18 15.94 8.54
CA GLY A 89 -13.84 14.86 9.22
C GLY A 89 -12.95 13.64 9.42
N ALA A 90 -13.57 12.55 9.87
CA ALA A 90 -12.91 11.28 10.07
C ALA A 90 -13.29 10.33 8.92
N PHE A 91 -12.29 9.66 8.38
CA PHE A 91 -12.43 8.73 7.27
C PHE A 91 -11.74 7.43 7.64
N SER A 92 -12.35 6.31 7.28
CA SER A 92 -11.77 5.01 7.63
C SER A 92 -12.07 3.96 6.58
N TYR A 93 -11.35 2.86 6.65
CA TYR A 93 -11.71 1.60 6.00
C TYR A 93 -11.51 0.46 7.00
N ARG A 94 -12.16 -0.68 6.76
CA ARG A 94 -12.12 -1.83 7.67
C ARG A 94 -11.07 -2.85 7.32
N SER A 95 -10.85 -3.06 6.03
CA SER A 95 -9.88 -4.04 5.55
C SER A 95 -9.44 -3.68 4.15
N LEU A 96 -8.31 -4.23 3.74
CA LEU A 96 -7.87 -4.12 2.35
C LEU A 96 -7.67 -5.51 1.77
N ALA A 97 -7.80 -5.61 0.47
CA ALA A 97 -7.62 -6.84 -0.28
C ALA A 97 -6.61 -6.62 -1.40
N VAL A 98 -5.65 -7.53 -1.50
CA VAL A 98 -4.66 -7.53 -2.56
C VAL A 98 -5.04 -8.61 -3.55
N HIS A 99 -5.34 -8.21 -4.78
CA HIS A 99 -5.67 -9.11 -5.87
C HIS A 99 -4.40 -9.42 -6.64
N TYR A 100 -4.12 -10.69 -6.86
CA TYR A 100 -2.93 -11.12 -7.57
C TYR A 100 -3.20 -12.41 -8.33
N HIS A 101 -2.30 -12.75 -9.23
CA HIS A 101 -2.36 -14.03 -9.92
C HIS A 101 -0.99 -14.71 -9.92
N VAL A 102 -1.04 -16.03 -9.99
CA VAL A 102 0.13 -16.90 -10.17
C VAL A 102 -0.15 -17.77 -11.38
N GLY A 103 0.61 -17.60 -12.43
CA GLY A 103 0.28 -18.23 -13.71
C GLY A 103 -1.09 -17.78 -14.18
N ALA A 104 -1.98 -18.73 -14.44
CA ALA A 104 -3.34 -18.44 -14.91
C ALA A 104 -4.37 -18.34 -13.79
N HIS A 105 -3.97 -18.48 -12.53
CA HIS A 105 -4.89 -18.50 -11.40
C HIS A 105 -4.89 -17.19 -10.64
N GLY A 106 -6.10 -16.63 -10.42
CA GLY A 106 -6.29 -15.42 -9.64
C GLY A 106 -6.57 -15.72 -8.18
N TYR A 107 -6.06 -14.88 -7.30
CA TYR A 107 -6.20 -15.00 -5.84
C TYR A 107 -6.48 -13.64 -5.22
N VAL A 108 -7.05 -13.67 -4.02
CA VAL A 108 -7.26 -12.47 -3.20
C VAL A 108 -6.72 -12.74 -1.81
N ALA A 109 -5.82 -11.89 -1.36
CA ALA A 109 -5.34 -11.90 0.02
C ALA A 109 -6.02 -10.75 0.76
N ARG A 110 -6.73 -11.05 1.84
CA ARG A 110 -7.46 -10.07 2.64
C ARG A 110 -6.70 -9.79 3.92
N TYR A 111 -6.56 -8.51 4.24
CA TYR A 111 -5.87 -8.06 5.43
C TYR A 111 -6.84 -7.25 6.28
N PRO A 112 -7.17 -7.72 7.49
CA PRO A 112 -8.09 -7.00 8.38
C PRO A 112 -7.39 -5.84 9.07
N ILE A 113 -6.78 -4.98 8.29
CA ILE A 113 -6.09 -3.78 8.76
C ILE A 113 -7.02 -2.61 8.56
N SER A 114 -7.43 -2.00 9.64
CA SER A 114 -8.25 -0.79 9.61
C SER A 114 -7.37 0.43 9.85
N LEU A 115 -7.78 1.54 9.27
CA LEU A 115 -7.10 2.82 9.44
C LEU A 115 -8.14 3.92 9.53
N THR A 116 -7.94 4.86 10.44
CA THR A 116 -8.76 6.07 10.53
C THR A 116 -7.88 7.27 10.22
N ILE A 117 -8.33 8.08 9.27
CA ILE A 117 -7.64 9.29 8.83
C ILE A 117 -8.53 10.46 9.16
N CYS A 118 -7.96 11.48 9.75
CA CYS A 118 -8.71 12.65 10.18
C CYS A 118 -8.20 13.91 9.47
N ALA A 119 -9.12 14.68 8.95
CA ALA A 119 -8.82 15.92 8.26
C ALA A 119 -9.56 17.09 8.93
N PRO A 120 -8.92 18.24 9.10
CA PRO A 120 -7.53 18.51 8.76
C PRO A 120 -6.56 17.80 9.71
N PHE A 121 -5.45 17.35 9.15
CA PHE A 121 -4.45 16.58 9.91
C PHE A 121 -3.92 17.35 11.12
N ALA A 122 -3.78 18.67 10.98
CA ALA A 122 -3.29 19.52 12.04
C ALA A 122 -4.16 19.53 13.31
N ALA A 123 -5.44 19.15 13.21
CA ALA A 123 -6.35 19.12 14.36
C ALA A 123 -5.92 18.10 15.42
N TYR A 124 -5.13 17.12 15.04
CA TYR A 124 -4.65 16.09 15.94
C TYR A 124 -3.35 16.41 16.64
N THR A 125 -2.60 17.32 16.08
CA THR A 125 -1.33 17.72 16.67
C THR A 125 -1.48 18.88 17.67
N ALA A 126 -2.67 19.41 17.78
CA ALA A 126 -2.96 20.54 18.67
C ALA A 126 -3.14 20.12 20.14
N GLU A 127 -3.18 18.86 20.39
CA GLU A 127 -3.23 18.33 21.74
C GLU A 127 -1.83 18.29 22.36
#